data_2295884eac69d4a853b7d9f85fc21f8a
#
_entry.id   2295884eac69d4a853b7d9f85fc21f8a
#
_cell.length_a   1.000
_cell.length_b   1.000
_cell.length_c   1.000
_cell.angle_alpha   90.00
_cell.angle_beta   90.00
_cell.angle_gamma   90.00
#
_symmetry.space_group_name_H-M   'P 1'
#
loop_
_entity.id
_entity.type
_entity.pdbx_description
1 polymer ?
#
loop_
_entity_poly.entity_id
_entity_poly.type
_entity_poly.pdbx_seq_one_letter_code
_entity_poly.pdbx_strand_id
1 'polypeptide(L)'
;MFFKNLKLQLLVSSIAAVILTACFIALAANGFIVASVILACLIGAYIIAVNIWFDHYVSKPIQSLTESAKHIAAGSYGTQVPKQADNEIGQLTDEINLMSSKIALSDKTTTEFISQISHELRTPLTAIMGWSETLQYDSKIEGDSLRGVK
;
A
#
# COMPACT_ATOMS: atom_id res chain seq x y z
N MET A 1 -22.42 10.76 -13.30
CA MET A 1 -21.28 10.83 -14.22
C MET A 1 -20.45 12.13 -14.08
N PHE A 2 -20.60 12.86 -12.96
CA PHE A 2 -20.13 14.27 -12.86
C PHE A 2 -18.77 14.50 -12.20
N PHE A 3 -18.07 13.53 -11.61
CA PHE A 3 -16.82 13.82 -10.88
C PHE A 3 -15.80 12.69 -11.05
N LYS A 4 -15.24 12.59 -12.25
CA LYS A 4 -14.20 11.60 -12.56
C LYS A 4 -12.77 12.07 -12.21
N ASN A 5 -12.55 13.38 -12.00
CA ASN A 5 -11.21 13.94 -11.77
C ASN A 5 -11.18 14.74 -10.48
N LEU A 6 -10.39 14.31 -9.51
CA LEU A 6 -10.15 14.99 -8.22
C LEU A 6 -9.71 16.45 -8.43
N LYS A 7 -8.85 16.71 -9.43
CA LYS A 7 -8.38 18.05 -9.81
C LYS A 7 -9.53 18.98 -10.19
N LEU A 8 -10.51 18.48 -10.96
CA LEU A 8 -11.67 19.27 -11.38
C LEU A 8 -12.55 19.62 -10.18
N GLN A 9 -12.75 18.71 -9.24
CA GLN A 9 -13.54 18.95 -8.02
C GLN A 9 -12.89 20.01 -7.15
N LEU A 10 -11.58 19.92 -6.90
CA LEU A 10 -10.84 20.91 -6.12
C LEU A 10 -10.85 22.28 -6.80
N LEU A 11 -10.74 22.34 -8.13
CA LEU A 11 -10.76 23.57 -8.89
C LEU A 11 -12.15 24.22 -8.83
N VAL A 12 -13.23 23.47 -9.01
CA VAL A 12 -14.60 23.97 -8.90
C VAL A 12 -14.90 24.48 -7.48
N SER A 13 -14.46 23.74 -6.44
CA SER A 13 -14.67 24.15 -5.04
C SER A 13 -13.90 25.45 -4.71
N SER A 14 -12.67 25.61 -5.19
CA SER A 14 -11.88 26.82 -4.97
C SER A 14 -12.46 28.04 -5.68
N ILE A 15 -12.93 27.89 -6.92
CA ILE A 15 -13.61 28.96 -7.66
C ILE A 15 -14.90 29.40 -6.95
N ALA A 16 -15.71 28.44 -6.48
CA ALA A 16 -16.93 28.73 -5.74
C ALA A 16 -16.63 29.52 -4.44
N ALA A 17 -15.59 29.14 -3.69
CA ALA A 17 -15.17 29.86 -2.49
C ALA A 17 -14.76 31.30 -2.78
N VAL A 18 -14.00 31.54 -3.88
CA VAL A 18 -13.58 32.89 -4.29
C VAL A 18 -14.80 33.77 -4.67
N ILE A 19 -15.75 33.22 -5.41
CA ILE A 19 -16.98 33.95 -5.79
C ILE A 19 -17.81 34.34 -4.54
N LEU A 20 -18.00 33.40 -3.59
CA LEU A 20 -18.73 33.60 -2.37
C LEU A 20 -18.06 34.69 -1.49
N THR A 21 -16.74 34.69 -1.36
CA THR A 21 -16.00 35.70 -0.60
C THR A 21 -16.06 37.10 -1.25
N ALA A 22 -15.95 37.20 -2.57
CA ALA A 22 -16.10 38.43 -3.32
C ALA A 22 -17.51 39.02 -3.16
N CYS A 23 -18.55 38.20 -3.22
CA CYS A 23 -19.93 38.62 -3.00
C CYS A 23 -20.17 39.12 -1.56
N PHE A 24 -19.58 38.44 -0.56
CA PHE A 24 -19.61 38.87 0.84
C PHE A 24 -19.01 40.27 1.01
N ILE A 25 -17.83 40.54 0.46
CA ILE A 25 -17.16 41.84 0.54
C ILE A 25 -18.01 42.93 -0.13
N ALA A 26 -18.59 42.64 -1.31
CA ALA A 26 -19.43 43.63 -2.02
C ALA A 26 -20.72 43.97 -1.27
N LEU A 27 -21.39 43.01 -0.64
CA LEU A 27 -22.59 43.25 0.18
C LEU A 27 -22.29 44.01 1.47
N ALA A 28 -21.18 43.67 2.13
CA ALA A 28 -20.75 44.36 3.35
C ALA A 28 -20.41 45.84 3.07
N ALA A 29 -19.76 46.15 1.96
CA ALA A 29 -19.39 47.49 1.54
C ALA A 29 -20.60 48.39 1.23
N ASN A 30 -21.73 47.79 0.80
CA ASN A 30 -22.97 48.52 0.51
C ASN A 30 -23.96 48.65 1.70
N GLY A 31 -23.55 48.28 2.93
CA GLY A 31 -24.35 48.42 4.15
C GLY A 31 -25.47 47.37 4.32
N PHE A 32 -25.51 46.31 3.54
CA PHE A 32 -26.49 45.22 3.65
C PHE A 32 -26.07 44.21 4.74
N ILE A 33 -26.12 44.60 6.01
CA ILE A 33 -25.59 43.83 7.15
C ILE A 33 -26.27 42.46 7.26
N VAL A 34 -27.57 42.39 7.14
CA VAL A 34 -28.31 41.08 7.25
C VAL A 34 -27.91 40.12 6.14
N ALA A 35 -27.83 40.62 4.91
CA ALA A 35 -27.42 39.80 3.78
C ALA A 35 -25.97 39.32 3.91
N SER A 36 -25.07 40.13 4.43
CA SER A 36 -23.66 39.73 4.66
C SER A 36 -23.52 38.66 5.76
N VAL A 37 -24.33 38.71 6.83
CA VAL A 37 -24.35 37.69 7.88
C VAL A 37 -24.85 36.34 7.32
N ILE A 38 -25.94 36.35 6.54
CA ILE A 38 -26.45 35.12 5.91
C ILE A 38 -25.41 34.51 4.99
N LEU A 39 -24.73 35.33 4.17
CA LEU A 39 -23.71 34.89 3.28
C LEU A 39 -22.48 34.30 4.03
N ALA A 40 -22.08 34.92 5.15
CA ALA A 40 -21.02 34.39 6.02
C ALA A 40 -21.35 33.01 6.57
N CYS A 41 -22.60 32.79 7.01
CA CYS A 41 -23.08 31.47 7.45
C CYS A 41 -23.04 30.44 6.32
N LEU A 42 -23.40 30.79 5.10
CA LEU A 42 -23.34 29.92 3.92
C LEU A 42 -21.90 29.55 3.56
N ILE A 43 -20.96 30.51 3.63
CA ILE A 43 -19.53 30.25 3.42
C ILE A 43 -19.00 29.30 4.48
N GLY A 44 -19.34 29.52 5.75
CA GLY A 44 -18.97 28.61 6.83
C GLY A 44 -19.48 27.17 6.63
N ALA A 45 -20.75 27.02 6.29
CA ALA A 45 -21.35 25.73 5.98
C ALA A 45 -20.68 25.04 4.77
N TYR A 46 -20.37 25.80 3.73
CA TYR A 46 -19.65 25.31 2.55
C TYR A 46 -18.24 24.80 2.89
N ILE A 47 -17.47 25.57 3.70
CA ILE A 47 -16.14 25.14 4.13
C ILE A 47 -16.20 23.83 4.92
N ILE A 48 -17.17 23.70 5.85
CA ILE A 48 -17.36 22.47 6.62
C ILE A 48 -17.70 21.30 5.70
N ALA A 49 -18.59 21.48 4.75
CA ALA A 49 -18.99 20.47 3.79
C ALA A 49 -17.79 20.00 2.93
N VAL A 50 -16.97 20.95 2.44
CA VAL A 50 -15.76 20.64 1.66
C VAL A 50 -14.74 19.87 2.52
N ASN A 51 -14.54 20.25 3.79
CA ASN A 51 -13.63 19.53 4.68
C ASN A 51 -14.08 18.09 4.92
N ILE A 52 -15.37 17.84 5.19
CA ILE A 52 -15.93 16.50 5.40
C ILE A 52 -15.78 15.68 4.12
N TRP A 53 -16.09 16.28 2.97
CA TRP A 53 -15.93 15.63 1.67
C TRP A 53 -14.47 15.25 1.40
N PHE A 54 -13.52 16.17 1.62
CA PHE A 54 -12.09 15.94 1.43
C PHE A 54 -11.57 14.84 2.34
N ASP A 55 -11.97 14.84 3.62
CA ASP A 55 -11.58 13.79 4.56
C ASP A 55 -12.06 12.41 4.10
N HIS A 56 -13.30 12.32 3.64
CA HIS A 56 -13.90 11.05 3.24
C HIS A 56 -13.36 10.51 1.91
N TYR A 57 -13.17 11.37 0.90
CA TYR A 57 -12.83 10.96 -0.46
C TYR A 57 -11.33 11.06 -0.79
N VAL A 58 -10.54 11.71 0.04
CA VAL A 58 -9.10 11.92 -0.19
C VAL A 58 -8.27 11.42 0.99
N SER A 59 -8.51 11.98 2.19
CA SER A 59 -7.64 11.76 3.34
C SER A 59 -7.69 10.31 3.82
N LYS A 60 -8.88 9.76 4.03
CA LYS A 60 -9.07 8.37 4.49
C LYS A 60 -8.54 7.33 3.51
N PRO A 61 -8.84 7.38 2.20
CA PRO A 61 -8.26 6.45 1.24
C PRO A 61 -6.73 6.50 1.22
N ILE A 62 -6.14 7.70 1.24
CA ILE A 62 -4.67 7.84 1.27
C ILE A 62 -4.07 7.23 2.54
N GLN A 63 -4.72 7.39 3.70
CA GLN A 63 -4.29 6.75 4.94
C GLN A 63 -4.34 5.22 4.83
N SER A 64 -5.42 4.66 4.32
CA SER A 64 -5.54 3.21 4.08
C SER A 64 -4.46 2.68 3.13
N LEU A 65 -4.14 3.41 2.07
CA LEU A 65 -3.06 3.06 1.15
C LEU A 65 -1.69 3.11 1.82
N THR A 66 -1.46 4.13 2.65
CA THR A 66 -0.22 4.27 3.43
C THR A 66 -0.05 3.11 4.42
N GLU A 67 -1.13 2.71 5.07
CA GLU A 67 -1.13 1.58 6.01
C GLU A 67 -0.87 0.26 5.28
N SER A 68 -1.53 0.03 4.14
CA SER A 68 -1.26 -1.13 3.30
C SER A 68 0.19 -1.19 2.82
N ALA A 69 0.76 -0.07 2.39
CA ALA A 69 2.17 0.01 2.01
C ALA A 69 3.12 -0.35 3.18
N LYS A 70 2.79 0.06 4.41
CA LYS A 70 3.55 -0.33 5.61
C LYS A 70 3.44 -1.84 5.89
N HIS A 71 2.25 -2.43 5.73
CA HIS A 71 2.08 -3.88 5.88
C HIS A 71 2.89 -4.66 4.84
N ILE A 72 2.89 -4.21 3.59
CA ILE A 72 3.70 -4.80 2.53
C ILE A 72 5.19 -4.72 2.88
N ALA A 73 5.66 -3.55 3.35
CA ALA A 73 7.06 -3.36 3.77
C ALA A 73 7.45 -4.22 4.99
N ALA A 74 6.49 -4.56 5.84
CA ALA A 74 6.67 -5.45 7.00
C ALA A 74 6.56 -6.94 6.64
N GLY A 75 6.41 -7.31 5.35
CA GLY A 75 6.30 -8.69 4.91
C GLY A 75 4.89 -9.28 4.98
N SER A 76 3.87 -8.47 5.24
CA SER A 76 2.47 -8.90 5.24
C SER A 76 1.83 -8.61 3.89
N TYR A 77 1.84 -9.61 3.01
CA TYR A 77 1.36 -9.51 1.64
C TYR A 77 -0.07 -10.04 1.47
N GLY A 78 -0.74 -9.63 0.38
CA GLY A 78 -2.05 -10.17 -0.02
C GLY A 78 -3.25 -9.45 0.58
N THR A 79 -3.07 -8.50 1.49
CA THR A 79 -4.16 -7.64 1.98
C THR A 79 -4.54 -6.66 0.88
N GLN A 80 -5.83 -6.62 0.52
CA GLN A 80 -6.35 -5.70 -0.49
C GLN A 80 -7.05 -4.52 0.17
N VAL A 81 -6.79 -3.33 -0.36
CA VAL A 81 -7.50 -2.10 0.01
C VAL A 81 -8.75 -1.98 -0.86
N PRO A 82 -9.95 -1.77 -0.28
CA PRO A 82 -11.16 -1.60 -1.07
C PRO A 82 -11.08 -0.31 -1.88
N LYS A 83 -11.37 -0.41 -3.17
CA LYS A 83 -11.48 0.74 -4.06
C LYS A 83 -12.74 1.54 -3.71
N GLN A 84 -12.57 2.78 -3.29
CA GLN A 84 -13.68 3.64 -2.84
C GLN A 84 -14.19 4.61 -3.92
N ALA A 85 -13.40 4.86 -4.96
CA ALA A 85 -13.75 5.82 -6.00
C ALA A 85 -13.11 5.47 -7.35
N ASP A 86 -13.74 5.92 -8.43
CA ASP A 86 -13.21 5.80 -9.80
C ASP A 86 -12.49 7.09 -10.22
N ASN A 87 -11.44 7.43 -9.48
CA ASN A 87 -10.58 8.60 -9.73
C ASN A 87 -9.10 8.19 -9.64
N GLU A 88 -8.18 9.15 -9.60
CA GLU A 88 -6.74 8.93 -9.52
C GLU A 88 -6.34 8.13 -8.25
N ILE A 89 -7.06 8.31 -7.15
CA ILE A 89 -6.86 7.55 -5.90
C ILE A 89 -7.32 6.11 -6.07
N GLY A 90 -8.44 5.89 -6.77
CA GLY A 90 -8.90 4.55 -7.10
C GLY A 90 -7.95 3.79 -8.01
N GLN A 91 -7.33 4.47 -8.99
CA GLN A 91 -6.28 3.89 -9.82
C GLN A 91 -5.05 3.52 -8.99
N LEU A 92 -4.61 4.41 -8.08
CA LEU A 92 -3.52 4.12 -7.16
C LEU A 92 -3.83 2.92 -6.26
N THR A 93 -5.09 2.76 -5.83
CA THR A 93 -5.55 1.60 -5.06
C THR A 93 -5.37 0.30 -5.86
N ASP A 94 -5.79 0.31 -7.12
CA ASP A 94 -5.66 -0.85 -8.02
C ASP A 94 -4.18 -1.24 -8.20
N GLU A 95 -3.28 -0.26 -8.40
CA GLU A 95 -1.84 -0.50 -8.56
C GLU A 95 -1.18 -1.04 -7.29
N ILE A 96 -1.52 -0.53 -6.11
CA ILE A 96 -1.02 -1.05 -4.83
C ILE A 96 -1.51 -2.48 -4.58
N ASN A 97 -2.78 -2.77 -4.87
CA ASN A 97 -3.33 -4.10 -4.75
C ASN A 97 -2.64 -5.11 -5.70
N LEU A 98 -2.38 -4.68 -6.94
CA LEU A 98 -1.65 -5.47 -7.92
C LEU A 98 -0.20 -5.74 -7.47
N MET A 99 0.49 -4.71 -6.96
CA MET A 99 1.84 -4.84 -6.42
C MET A 99 1.86 -5.82 -5.24
N SER A 100 0.95 -5.69 -4.28
CA SER A 100 0.81 -6.59 -3.13
C SER A 100 0.63 -8.04 -3.55
N SER A 101 -0.23 -8.28 -4.54
CA SER A 101 -0.49 -9.62 -5.08
C SER A 101 0.74 -10.22 -5.78
N LYS A 102 1.47 -9.42 -6.56
CA LYS A 102 2.71 -9.86 -7.23
C LYS A 102 3.81 -10.21 -6.23
N ILE A 103 3.97 -9.41 -5.18
CA ILE A 103 4.95 -9.68 -4.13
C ILE A 103 4.59 -10.97 -3.38
N ALA A 104 3.30 -11.14 -3.01
CA ALA A 104 2.82 -12.35 -2.35
C ALA A 104 3.12 -13.62 -3.17
N LEU A 105 2.89 -13.55 -4.48
CA LEU A 105 3.19 -14.66 -5.39
C LEU A 105 4.69 -14.94 -5.46
N SER A 106 5.52 -13.91 -5.58
CA SER A 106 6.98 -14.04 -5.63
C SER A 106 7.54 -14.64 -4.35
N ASP A 107 7.06 -14.18 -3.18
CA ASP A 107 7.48 -14.68 -1.87
C ASP A 107 7.12 -16.17 -1.70
N LYS A 108 5.88 -16.54 -2.07
CA LYS A 108 5.44 -17.93 -2.09
C LYS A 108 6.32 -18.82 -2.98
N THR A 109 6.58 -18.37 -4.21
CA THR A 109 7.42 -19.13 -5.16
C THR A 109 8.84 -19.30 -4.63
N THR A 110 9.41 -18.25 -4.01
CA THR A 110 10.74 -18.31 -3.41
C THR A 110 10.78 -19.30 -2.24
N THR A 111 9.76 -19.30 -1.39
CA THR A 111 9.67 -20.20 -0.25
C THR A 111 9.53 -21.65 -0.71
N GLU A 112 8.70 -21.92 -1.70
CA GLU A 112 8.54 -23.24 -2.30
C GLU A 112 9.86 -23.74 -2.94
N PHE A 113 10.56 -22.86 -3.66
CA PHE A 113 11.85 -23.16 -4.27
C PHE A 113 12.92 -23.51 -3.22
N ILE A 114 13.03 -22.72 -2.15
CA ILE A 114 13.98 -23.01 -1.05
C ILE A 114 13.64 -24.35 -0.38
N SER A 115 12.37 -24.62 -0.15
CA SER A 115 11.92 -25.87 0.44
C SER A 115 12.29 -27.07 -0.43
N GLN A 116 12.04 -26.96 -1.75
CA GLN A 116 12.36 -28.01 -2.71
C GLN A 116 13.87 -28.26 -2.78
N ILE A 117 14.69 -27.22 -2.90
CA ILE A 117 16.15 -27.36 -2.89
C ILE A 117 16.63 -28.01 -1.59
N SER A 118 16.08 -27.61 -0.44
CA SER A 118 16.44 -28.19 0.85
C SER A 118 16.16 -29.69 0.90
N HIS A 119 15.05 -30.14 0.33
CA HIS A 119 14.73 -31.57 0.19
C HIS A 119 15.67 -32.29 -0.77
N GLU A 120 15.95 -31.70 -1.92
CA GLU A 120 16.81 -32.31 -2.93
C GLU A 120 18.29 -32.38 -2.49
N LEU A 121 18.75 -31.41 -1.67
CA LEU A 121 20.09 -31.44 -1.09
C LEU A 121 20.23 -32.41 0.08
N ARG A 122 19.18 -32.63 0.86
CA ARG A 122 19.23 -33.52 2.03
C ARG A 122 19.56 -34.97 1.63
N THR A 123 18.99 -35.44 0.53
CA THR A 123 19.19 -36.83 0.05
C THR A 123 20.67 -37.13 -0.27
N PRO A 124 21.36 -36.39 -1.15
CA PRO A 124 22.76 -36.63 -1.43
C PRO A 124 23.67 -36.38 -0.22
N LEU A 125 23.34 -35.37 0.61
CA LEU A 125 24.10 -35.10 1.82
C LEU A 125 24.02 -36.27 2.81
N THR A 126 22.84 -36.84 3.02
CA THR A 126 22.66 -38.04 3.86
C THR A 126 23.44 -39.24 3.32
N ALA A 127 23.45 -39.43 1.99
CA ALA A 127 24.24 -40.49 1.35
C ALA A 127 25.73 -40.26 1.57
N ILE A 128 26.26 -39.06 1.37
CA ILE A 128 27.66 -38.70 1.60
C ILE A 128 28.04 -38.95 3.07
N MET A 129 27.21 -38.50 4.01
CA MET A 129 27.44 -38.72 5.45
C MET A 129 27.47 -40.23 5.77
N GLY A 130 26.53 -41.03 5.26
CA GLY A 130 26.50 -42.47 5.48
C GLY A 130 27.72 -43.20 4.89
N TRP A 131 28.15 -42.83 3.68
CA TRP A 131 29.39 -43.35 3.11
C TRP A 131 30.62 -42.92 3.91
N SER A 132 30.71 -41.67 4.32
CA SER A 132 31.81 -41.15 5.15
C SER A 132 31.91 -41.92 6.48
N GLU A 133 30.76 -42.15 7.12
CA GLU A 133 30.69 -42.90 8.38
C GLU A 133 31.11 -44.36 8.17
N THR A 134 30.65 -45.03 7.09
CA THR A 134 31.06 -46.40 6.73
C THR A 134 32.57 -46.49 6.50
N LEU A 135 33.16 -45.51 5.79
CA LEU A 135 34.60 -45.50 5.48
C LEU A 135 35.45 -45.25 6.74
N GLN A 136 34.94 -44.54 7.75
CA GLN A 136 35.67 -44.34 9.03
C GLN A 136 35.83 -45.70 9.80
N TYR A 137 34.93 -46.63 9.64
CA TYR A 137 34.93 -47.90 10.33
C TYR A 137 35.50 -49.04 9.46
N ASP A 138 35.89 -48.77 8.18
CA ASP A 138 36.49 -49.78 7.31
C ASP A 138 37.94 -50.03 7.69
N SER A 139 38.23 -51.22 8.18
CA SER A 139 39.59 -51.63 8.61
C SER A 139 40.63 -51.69 7.49
N LYS A 140 40.21 -51.53 6.23
CA LYS A 140 41.10 -51.51 5.05
C LYS A 140 41.60 -50.11 4.70
N ILE A 141 41.05 -49.06 5.33
CA ILE A 141 41.44 -47.69 5.08
C ILE A 141 42.40 -47.21 6.17
N GLU A 142 43.67 -47.05 5.82
CA GLU A 142 44.73 -46.59 6.72
C GLU A 142 45.38 -45.28 6.23
N GLY A 143 45.96 -44.54 7.17
CA GLY A 143 46.82 -43.40 6.88
C GLY A 143 46.11 -42.12 6.46
N ASP A 144 46.59 -41.43 5.40
CA ASP A 144 46.06 -40.16 4.94
C ASP A 144 44.67 -40.17 4.37
N SER A 145 44.21 -41.32 3.88
CA SER A 145 42.83 -41.51 3.38
C SER A 145 41.78 -41.38 4.51
N LEU A 146 42.12 -41.80 5.72
CA LEU A 146 41.26 -41.65 6.89
C LEU A 146 41.12 -40.20 7.38
N ARG A 147 42.13 -39.36 7.13
CA ARG A 147 42.09 -37.93 7.47
C ARG A 147 41.14 -37.11 6.60
N GLY A 148 40.94 -37.56 5.34
CA GLY A 148 39.99 -36.91 4.40
C GLY A 148 38.54 -37.25 4.67
N VAL A 149 38.24 -38.28 5.48
CA VAL A 149 36.88 -38.73 5.82
C VAL A 149 36.38 -38.20 7.19
N LYS A 150 37.29 -37.72 8.02
CA LYS A 150 36.96 -37.03 9.30
C LYS A 150 36.73 -35.56 9.08
#